data_10f1126f58e1f253c7a2a325d61f1257
#
_entry.id   10f1126f58e1f253c7a2a325d61f1257
#
_cell.length_a   1.000
_cell.length_b   1.000
_cell.length_c   1.000
_cell.angle_alpha   90.00
_cell.angle_beta   90.00
_cell.angle_gamma   90.00
#
_symmetry.space_group_name_H-M   'P 1'
#
loop_
_entity.id
_entity.type
_entity.pdbx_description
1 polymer ?
#
loop_
_entity_poly.entity_id
_entity_poly.type
_entity_poly.pdbx_seq_one_letter_code
_entity_poly.pdbx_strand_id
1 'polypeptide(L)'
;MANTMEAGRSAATGDARTKAALETAGGPRAPKLAGAPHEGRSIVAVDGLVKRYGEVLALDHFNLRIEPGEVFGLLGPNGSGKTTAINCMLQLLTFDKGTIELFGEPMRPSRYDLKRRIGVVPQNVAVFEELTVRENIDYFCALYVSDRARRRDLVDEAVAFAGLEGYERFRPRKLSGGLLRRLNIACGIAHKPELVFFDEPTVAVDPQSRNAILEGIRQMNRAGSTVVYTSHYMEEVEEICTRLMIMDRGRALATGTNAELKAMVDAGEKIQVDVPEFPDAALERLRALPHVRRALYRDGVLELACANGTHNLGDVLAVLQAFGAAFGRVWAEPPTLNDVFLEITGTELRD
;
A
#
# COMPACT_ATOMS: atom_id res chain seq x y z
N MET A 1 31.51 14.26 64.24
CA MET A 1 32.34 13.05 64.39
C MET A 1 32.39 12.48 62.97
N ALA A 2 33.35 12.82 62.16
CA ALA A 2 34.69 12.22 62.03
C ALA A 2 34.57 10.73 61.68
N ASN A 3 34.88 10.28 60.52
CA ASN A 3 36.17 9.90 59.95
C ASN A 3 35.95 9.35 58.53
N THR A 4 36.49 9.90 57.49
CA THR A 4 37.84 9.82 56.87
C THR A 4 38.27 8.47 56.32
N MET A 5 38.73 8.57 55.07
CA MET A 5 39.83 7.78 54.41
C MET A 5 39.46 6.47 53.73
N GLU A 6 39.96 6.01 52.63
CA GLU A 6 40.93 6.48 51.60
C GLU A 6 40.87 5.49 50.43
N ALA A 7 40.98 6.01 49.26
CA ALA A 7 41.94 5.71 48.19
C ALA A 7 42.12 4.24 47.71
N GLY A 8 41.95 4.09 46.41
CA GLY A 8 42.40 2.95 45.64
C GLY A 8 42.30 3.21 44.15
N ARG A 9 43.28 3.95 43.58
CA ARG A 9 43.51 3.99 42.11
C ARG A 9 43.97 2.63 41.64
N SER A 10 43.35 2.13 40.58
CA SER A 10 44.03 1.18 39.69
C SER A 10 43.49 1.37 38.26
N ALA A 11 44.41 1.78 37.52
CA ALA A 11 44.68 1.85 36.12
C ALA A 11 43.75 1.12 35.11
N ALA A 12 43.39 1.94 34.15
CA ALA A 12 43.00 1.63 32.80
C ALA A 12 44.00 0.70 32.07
N THR A 13 43.48 -0.14 31.23
CA THR A 13 43.99 -0.47 29.87
C THR A 13 43.18 -1.64 29.35
N GLY A 14 42.44 -1.42 28.32
CA GLY A 14 41.69 -2.45 27.57
C GLY A 14 40.42 -1.80 27.05
N ASP A 15 40.18 -1.59 25.88
CA ASP A 15 40.67 -2.18 24.66
C ASP A 15 40.19 -1.31 23.48
N ALA A 16 41.07 -0.61 22.82
CA ALA A 16 40.81 0.22 21.65
C ALA A 16 40.60 -0.63 20.36
N ARG A 17 40.47 -1.93 20.49
CA ARG A 17 40.33 -2.85 19.33
C ARG A 17 38.91 -3.31 19.05
N THR A 18 37.95 -3.05 19.91
CA THR A 18 36.55 -3.50 19.71
C THR A 18 35.69 -2.44 19.03
N LYS A 19 36.18 -1.19 18.86
CA LYS A 19 35.43 -0.14 18.16
C LYS A 19 35.64 -0.06 16.64
N ALA A 20 36.66 -0.74 16.13
CA ALA A 20 37.00 -0.69 14.69
C ALA A 20 36.38 -1.83 13.85
N ALA A 21 35.64 -2.76 14.47
CA ALA A 21 35.04 -3.91 13.76
C ALA A 21 33.53 -3.78 13.47
N LEU A 22 32.90 -2.64 13.81
CA LEU A 22 31.46 -2.40 13.59
C LEU A 22 31.14 -1.40 12.45
N GLU A 23 32.16 -0.90 11.74
CA GLU A 23 31.97 0.08 10.66
C GLU A 23 32.03 -0.49 9.24
N THR A 24 32.12 -1.81 9.04
CA THR A 24 32.20 -2.41 7.68
C THR A 24 31.13 -3.47 7.39
N ALA A 25 29.96 -3.41 8.02
CA ALA A 25 28.79 -4.12 7.53
C ALA A 25 27.99 -3.12 6.65
N GLY A 26 28.30 -3.09 5.38
CA GLY A 26 27.49 -2.38 4.37
C GLY A 26 26.09 -2.91 4.41
N GLY A 27 25.16 -2.10 4.90
CA GLY A 27 23.72 -2.36 4.79
C GLY A 27 23.32 -2.53 3.31
N PRO A 28 22.22 -3.22 3.02
CA PRO A 28 21.78 -3.45 1.66
C PRO A 28 21.67 -2.11 0.92
N ARG A 29 22.39 -1.98 -0.17
CA ARG A 29 22.32 -0.83 -1.08
C ARG A 29 20.88 -0.73 -1.57
N ALA A 30 20.20 0.37 -1.22
CA ALA A 30 18.90 0.69 -1.78
C ALA A 30 18.95 0.53 -3.31
N PRO A 31 18.01 -0.21 -3.91
CA PRO A 31 17.97 -0.34 -5.35
C PRO A 31 17.79 1.05 -5.97
N LYS A 32 18.55 1.34 -7.01
CA LYS A 32 18.39 2.57 -7.79
C LYS A 32 16.97 2.61 -8.32
N LEU A 33 16.26 3.69 -8.03
CA LEU A 33 14.98 4.03 -8.66
C LEU A 33 15.14 3.90 -10.18
N ALA A 34 14.68 2.78 -10.73
CA ALA A 34 14.61 2.55 -12.16
C ALA A 34 13.27 3.12 -12.65
N GLY A 35 13.30 4.36 -13.09
CA GLY A 35 12.20 5.02 -13.78
C GLY A 35 12.78 6.23 -14.46
N ALA A 36 13.01 6.13 -15.79
CA ALA A 36 13.33 7.30 -16.60
C ALA A 36 12.18 8.33 -16.42
N PRO A 37 12.49 9.64 -16.31
CA PRO A 37 11.44 10.65 -16.20
C PRO A 37 10.63 10.63 -17.50
N HIS A 38 9.36 10.26 -17.42
CA HIS A 38 8.40 10.61 -18.45
C HIS A 38 8.30 12.13 -18.47
N GLU A 39 8.49 12.75 -19.65
CA GLU A 39 8.39 14.20 -19.89
C GLU A 39 6.92 14.72 -19.79
N GLY A 40 6.09 14.18 -18.89
CA GLY A 40 4.76 14.61 -18.55
C GLY A 40 4.76 15.38 -17.23
N ARG A 41 3.94 16.42 -17.11
CA ARG A 41 3.76 17.13 -15.83
C ARG A 41 3.03 16.21 -14.85
N SER A 42 3.72 15.73 -13.83
CA SER A 42 3.11 14.94 -12.74
C SER A 42 1.98 15.73 -12.08
N ILE A 43 0.87 15.06 -11.77
CA ILE A 43 -0.24 15.65 -11.01
C ILE A 43 0.08 15.80 -9.53
N VAL A 44 0.93 14.88 -9.00
CA VAL A 44 1.50 14.95 -7.65
C VAL A 44 3.01 14.81 -7.77
N ALA A 45 3.74 15.74 -7.19
CA ALA A 45 5.18 15.70 -7.08
C ALA A 45 5.61 16.04 -5.64
N VAL A 46 6.37 15.15 -5.03
CA VAL A 46 6.91 15.30 -3.68
C VAL A 46 8.40 15.02 -3.73
N ASP A 47 9.21 15.94 -3.21
CA ASP A 47 10.66 15.83 -3.19
C ASP A 47 11.21 16.01 -1.77
N GLY A 48 11.95 15.00 -1.30
CA GLY A 48 12.71 15.02 -0.07
C GLY A 48 11.88 15.33 1.18
N LEU A 49 10.61 14.89 1.22
CA LEU A 49 9.69 15.22 2.30
C LEU A 49 10.13 14.58 3.61
N VAL A 50 10.29 15.39 4.65
CA VAL A 50 10.64 14.95 6.01
C VAL A 50 9.56 15.43 6.97
N LYS A 51 9.06 14.51 7.80
CA LYS A 51 8.11 14.81 8.88
C LYS A 51 8.50 14.10 10.16
N ARG A 52 8.60 14.87 11.26
CA ARG A 52 8.84 14.36 12.61
C ARG A 52 7.66 14.62 13.53
N TYR A 53 7.46 13.71 14.46
CA TYR A 53 6.61 13.87 15.64
C TYR A 53 7.48 13.66 16.87
N GLY A 54 8.02 14.76 17.43
CA GLY A 54 9.06 14.68 18.45
C GLY A 54 10.28 13.91 17.93
N GLU A 55 10.64 12.80 18.59
CA GLU A 55 11.76 11.95 18.19
C GLU A 55 11.42 10.96 17.06
N VAL A 56 10.13 10.78 16.74
CA VAL A 56 9.69 9.82 15.73
C VAL A 56 9.79 10.43 14.33
N LEU A 57 10.60 9.84 13.47
CA LEU A 57 10.72 10.19 12.05
C LEU A 57 9.63 9.46 11.26
N ALA A 58 8.53 10.15 10.98
CA ALA A 58 7.37 9.57 10.30
C ALA A 58 7.50 9.54 8.78
N LEU A 59 8.24 10.49 8.19
CA LEU A 59 8.64 10.49 6.78
C LEU A 59 10.12 10.87 6.69
N ASP A 60 10.89 10.08 5.96
CA ASP A 60 12.33 10.24 5.82
C ASP A 60 12.74 10.39 4.36
N HIS A 61 12.91 11.65 3.93
CA HIS A 61 13.25 12.01 2.56
C HIS A 61 12.36 11.33 1.53
N PHE A 62 11.05 11.31 1.83
CA PHE A 62 10.04 10.67 1.00
C PHE A 62 9.88 11.40 -0.33
N ASN A 63 9.93 10.65 -1.43
CA ASN A 63 9.79 11.14 -2.79
C ASN A 63 8.63 10.42 -3.49
N LEU A 64 7.81 11.16 -4.25
CA LEU A 64 6.65 10.60 -4.95
C LEU A 64 6.40 11.36 -6.25
N ARG A 65 6.08 10.62 -7.31
CA ARG A 65 5.61 11.16 -8.59
C ARG A 65 4.40 10.35 -9.04
N ILE A 66 3.29 11.06 -9.33
CA ILE A 66 2.05 10.45 -9.86
C ILE A 66 1.68 11.20 -11.13
N GLU A 67 1.39 10.43 -12.17
CA GLU A 67 0.98 10.97 -13.46
C GLU A 67 -0.56 11.12 -13.54
N PRO A 68 -1.08 12.03 -14.35
CA PRO A 68 -2.53 12.16 -14.56
C PRO A 68 -3.14 10.84 -15.07
N GLY A 69 -4.29 10.45 -14.52
CA GLY A 69 -5.02 9.25 -14.93
C GLY A 69 -4.52 7.96 -14.31
N GLU A 70 -3.51 7.98 -13.42
CA GLU A 70 -3.10 6.80 -12.65
C GLU A 70 -4.08 6.48 -11.51
N VAL A 71 -4.19 5.19 -11.19
CA VAL A 71 -4.57 4.71 -9.86
C VAL A 71 -3.27 4.31 -9.17
N PHE A 72 -2.76 5.19 -8.31
CA PHE A 72 -1.47 5.02 -7.64
C PHE A 72 -1.65 4.48 -6.23
N GLY A 73 -1.08 3.30 -5.96
CA GLY A 73 -1.13 2.64 -4.66
C GLY A 73 0.00 3.08 -3.72
N LEU A 74 -0.33 3.42 -2.47
CA LEU A 74 0.64 3.50 -1.38
C LEU A 74 0.42 2.28 -0.47
N LEU A 75 1.28 1.28 -0.60
CA LEU A 75 1.21 0.01 0.11
C LEU A 75 2.22 -0.01 1.26
N GLY A 76 1.82 -0.53 2.41
CA GLY A 76 2.73 -0.70 3.54
C GLY A 76 1.99 -0.97 4.86
N PRO A 77 2.69 -1.45 5.89
CA PRO A 77 2.08 -1.78 7.17
C PRO A 77 1.53 -0.54 7.89
N ASN A 78 0.76 -0.79 8.94
CA ASN A 78 0.32 0.28 9.83
C ASN A 78 1.54 0.99 10.43
N GLY A 79 1.51 2.33 10.43
CA GLY A 79 2.64 3.14 10.87
C GLY A 79 3.76 3.36 9.83
N SER A 80 3.64 2.85 8.60
CA SER A 80 4.64 3.10 7.54
C SER A 80 4.71 4.54 7.04
N GLY A 81 3.72 5.39 7.39
CA GLY A 81 3.70 6.81 7.03
C GLY A 81 2.70 7.20 5.93
N LYS A 82 1.85 6.27 5.43
CA LYS A 82 0.88 6.53 4.35
C LYS A 82 -0.03 7.72 4.63
N THR A 83 -0.80 7.66 5.72
CA THR A 83 -1.69 8.76 6.15
C THR A 83 -0.94 10.05 6.43
N THR A 84 0.28 9.96 7.00
CA THR A 84 1.13 11.15 7.23
C THR A 84 1.53 11.79 5.90
N ALA A 85 1.91 11.00 4.89
CA ALA A 85 2.25 11.50 3.57
C ALA A 85 1.05 12.20 2.91
N ILE A 86 -0.14 11.59 2.92
CA ILE A 86 -1.39 12.21 2.42
C ILE A 86 -1.65 13.54 3.13
N ASN A 87 -1.63 13.56 4.46
CA ASN A 87 -1.93 14.77 5.22
C ASN A 87 -0.91 15.89 4.98
N CYS A 88 0.35 15.57 4.75
CA CYS A 88 1.36 16.55 4.33
C CYS A 88 1.09 17.06 2.91
N MET A 89 0.77 16.17 1.95
CA MET A 89 0.43 16.56 0.57
C MET A 89 -0.79 17.48 0.53
N LEU A 90 -1.78 17.25 1.37
CA LEU A 90 -2.98 18.09 1.50
C LEU A 90 -2.76 19.36 2.30
N GLN A 91 -1.57 19.56 2.90
CA GLN A 91 -1.27 20.65 3.83
C GLN A 91 -2.22 20.69 5.04
N LEU A 92 -2.63 19.52 5.50
CA LEU A 92 -3.34 19.34 6.78
C LEU A 92 -2.35 19.16 7.93
N LEU A 93 -1.12 18.74 7.61
CA LEU A 93 0.02 18.65 8.51
C LEU A 93 1.18 19.49 7.96
N THR A 94 1.88 20.15 8.85
CA THR A 94 3.17 20.78 8.56
C THR A 94 4.25 19.70 8.41
N PHE A 95 5.29 19.99 7.64
CA PHE A 95 6.45 19.12 7.48
C PHE A 95 7.75 19.91 7.69
N ASP A 96 8.84 19.19 7.93
CA ASP A 96 10.10 19.82 8.37
C ASP A 96 10.99 20.20 7.18
N LYS A 97 10.99 19.38 6.10
CA LYS A 97 11.77 19.61 4.88
C LYS A 97 11.04 19.03 3.67
N GLY A 98 11.47 19.48 2.49
CA GLY A 98 10.98 19.00 1.20
C GLY A 98 10.05 19.98 0.49
N THR A 99 9.56 19.58 -0.65
CA THR A 99 8.59 20.34 -1.46
C THR A 99 7.46 19.45 -1.91
N ILE A 100 6.29 20.05 -2.08
CA ILE A 100 5.08 19.39 -2.58
C ILE A 100 4.49 20.26 -3.67
N GLU A 101 4.26 19.66 -4.83
CA GLU A 101 3.54 20.26 -5.93
C GLU A 101 2.33 19.40 -6.28
N LEU A 102 1.18 20.04 -6.47
CA LEU A 102 -0.03 19.41 -6.99
C LEU A 102 -0.44 20.14 -8.26
N PHE A 103 -0.80 19.38 -9.29
CA PHE A 103 -1.13 19.92 -10.61
C PHE A 103 -0.01 20.76 -11.25
N GLY A 104 1.25 20.47 -10.88
CA GLY A 104 2.45 21.20 -11.33
C GLY A 104 2.64 22.55 -10.66
N GLU A 105 1.96 22.82 -9.54
CA GLU A 105 2.05 24.05 -8.78
C GLU A 105 2.39 23.81 -7.30
N PRO A 106 3.21 24.66 -6.67
CA PRO A 106 3.58 24.51 -5.26
C PRO A 106 2.35 24.51 -4.35
N MET A 107 2.22 23.46 -3.54
CA MET A 107 1.11 23.31 -2.61
C MET A 107 1.38 24.06 -1.30
N ARG A 108 0.39 24.80 -0.81
CA ARG A 108 0.44 25.57 0.45
C ARG A 108 -0.93 25.53 1.12
N PRO A 109 -1.03 25.80 2.44
CA PRO A 109 -2.32 25.78 3.15
C PRO A 109 -3.39 26.71 2.54
N SER A 110 -2.99 27.83 1.94
CA SER A 110 -3.90 28.83 1.34
C SER A 110 -4.31 28.56 -0.10
N ARG A 111 -3.81 27.48 -0.75
CA ARG A 111 -4.13 27.15 -2.13
C ARG A 111 -5.50 26.48 -2.26
N TYR A 112 -6.56 27.26 -1.97
CA TYR A 112 -7.94 26.80 -2.11
C TYR A 112 -8.35 26.53 -3.56
N ASP A 113 -7.70 27.15 -4.53
CA ASP A 113 -7.84 26.91 -5.96
C ASP A 113 -7.47 25.45 -6.32
N LEU A 114 -6.33 24.95 -5.79
CA LEU A 114 -5.93 23.56 -5.97
C LEU A 114 -6.81 22.62 -5.14
N LYS A 115 -7.12 22.97 -3.88
CA LYS A 115 -7.95 22.13 -2.99
C LYS A 115 -9.35 21.87 -3.56
N ARG A 116 -9.90 22.80 -4.35
CA ARG A 116 -11.20 22.59 -5.01
C ARG A 116 -11.20 21.49 -6.07
N ARG A 117 -10.04 21.11 -6.55
CA ARG A 117 -9.84 20.04 -7.56
C ARG A 117 -9.55 18.70 -6.91
N ILE A 118 -9.50 18.64 -5.57
CA ILE A 118 -9.09 17.47 -4.80
C ILE A 118 -10.28 16.92 -4.03
N GLY A 119 -10.48 15.61 -4.09
CA GLY A 119 -11.37 14.83 -3.23
C GLY A 119 -10.57 14.09 -2.15
N VAL A 120 -11.15 13.99 -0.97
CA VAL A 120 -10.52 13.28 0.15
C VAL A 120 -11.53 12.37 0.81
N VAL A 121 -11.18 11.10 0.90
CA VAL A 121 -11.93 10.07 1.62
C VAL A 121 -11.05 9.57 2.75
N PRO A 122 -11.23 10.08 3.98
CA PRO A 122 -10.41 9.71 5.12
C PRO A 122 -10.71 8.30 5.62
N GLN A 123 -9.76 7.70 6.32
CA GLN A 123 -9.87 6.40 6.95
C GLN A 123 -11.06 6.34 7.93
N ASN A 124 -11.19 7.34 8.79
CA ASN A 124 -12.34 7.47 9.67
C ASN A 124 -13.50 8.12 8.92
N VAL A 125 -14.69 7.57 9.10
CA VAL A 125 -15.90 8.15 8.51
C VAL A 125 -16.13 9.56 9.07
N ALA A 126 -16.24 10.54 8.17
CA ALA A 126 -16.37 11.96 8.49
C ALA A 126 -17.67 12.53 7.91
N VAL A 127 -18.80 12.09 8.46
CA VAL A 127 -20.14 12.54 8.07
C VAL A 127 -20.90 13.09 9.29
N PHE A 128 -21.89 13.93 9.05
CA PHE A 128 -22.77 14.49 10.11
C PHE A 128 -23.88 13.50 10.43
N GLU A 129 -23.95 13.03 11.65
CA GLU A 129 -24.94 12.05 12.09
C GLU A 129 -26.37 12.60 12.15
N GLU A 130 -26.52 13.91 12.27
CA GLU A 130 -27.78 14.63 12.31
C GLU A 130 -28.41 14.83 10.94
N LEU A 131 -27.59 14.83 9.88
CA LEU A 131 -28.02 14.98 8.50
C LEU A 131 -28.37 13.62 7.90
N THR A 132 -29.29 13.63 6.94
CA THR A 132 -29.57 12.46 6.10
C THR A 132 -28.42 12.17 5.14
N VAL A 133 -28.44 11.02 4.48
CA VAL A 133 -27.49 10.65 3.41
C VAL A 133 -27.41 11.78 2.36
N ARG A 134 -28.56 12.19 1.83
CA ARG A 134 -28.62 13.23 0.79
C ARG A 134 -28.09 14.58 1.31
N GLU A 135 -28.48 14.97 2.50
CA GLU A 135 -28.04 16.23 3.10
C GLU A 135 -26.52 16.23 3.39
N ASN A 136 -25.94 15.11 3.79
CA ASN A 136 -24.49 14.97 3.92
C ASN A 136 -23.79 15.21 2.58
N ILE A 137 -24.22 14.51 1.53
CA ILE A 137 -23.62 14.64 0.20
C ILE A 137 -23.78 16.07 -0.32
N ASP A 138 -24.97 16.67 -0.17
CA ASP A 138 -25.23 18.07 -0.59
C ASP A 138 -24.37 19.07 0.19
N TYR A 139 -24.22 18.88 1.51
CA TYR A 139 -23.38 19.74 2.34
C TYR A 139 -21.91 19.75 1.86
N PHE A 140 -21.31 18.56 1.71
CA PHE A 140 -19.93 18.48 1.24
C PHE A 140 -19.76 18.99 -0.20
N CYS A 141 -20.70 18.70 -1.10
CA CYS A 141 -20.71 19.22 -2.45
C CYS A 141 -20.83 20.75 -2.48
N ALA A 142 -21.62 21.34 -1.58
CA ALA A 142 -21.84 22.79 -1.49
C ALA A 142 -20.57 23.58 -1.14
N LEU A 143 -19.57 22.96 -0.53
CA LEU A 143 -18.27 23.59 -0.24
C LEU A 143 -17.49 23.93 -1.54
N TYR A 144 -17.82 23.25 -2.64
CA TYR A 144 -17.13 23.37 -3.91
C TYR A 144 -18.02 23.93 -5.02
N VAL A 145 -19.33 23.64 -5.00
CA VAL A 145 -20.30 23.97 -6.07
C VAL A 145 -21.39 24.86 -5.51
N SER A 146 -21.37 26.13 -5.86
CA SER A 146 -22.34 27.14 -5.42
C SER A 146 -23.67 27.07 -6.17
N ASP A 147 -23.65 26.68 -7.47
CA ASP A 147 -24.86 26.54 -8.28
C ASP A 147 -25.74 25.38 -7.80
N ARG A 148 -26.98 25.71 -7.43
CA ARG A 148 -27.91 24.75 -6.81
C ARG A 148 -28.41 23.68 -7.79
N ALA A 149 -28.62 24.04 -9.05
CA ALA A 149 -29.12 23.10 -10.05
C ALA A 149 -28.05 22.05 -10.35
N ARG A 150 -26.84 22.51 -10.69
CA ARG A 150 -25.68 21.64 -10.92
C ARG A 150 -25.37 20.78 -9.67
N ARG A 151 -25.43 21.35 -8.47
CA ARG A 151 -25.18 20.60 -7.24
C ARG A 151 -26.19 19.47 -7.02
N ARG A 152 -27.48 19.72 -7.33
CA ARG A 152 -28.51 18.68 -7.26
C ARG A 152 -28.16 17.49 -8.15
N ASP A 153 -27.78 17.75 -9.41
CA ASP A 153 -27.41 16.72 -10.36
C ASP A 153 -26.19 15.92 -9.87
N LEU A 154 -25.16 16.61 -9.35
CA LEU A 154 -23.97 15.99 -8.78
C LEU A 154 -24.27 15.13 -7.54
N VAL A 155 -25.20 15.56 -6.70
CA VAL A 155 -25.65 14.78 -5.54
C VAL A 155 -26.38 13.53 -5.99
N ASP A 156 -27.26 13.63 -6.99
CA ASP A 156 -27.97 12.47 -7.55
C ASP A 156 -26.98 11.48 -8.17
N GLU A 157 -26.00 11.96 -8.93
CA GLU A 157 -24.93 11.13 -9.46
C GLU A 157 -24.08 10.46 -8.36
N ALA A 158 -23.76 11.19 -7.27
CA ALA A 158 -22.98 10.64 -6.16
C ALA A 158 -23.77 9.58 -5.37
N VAL A 159 -25.07 9.76 -5.20
CA VAL A 159 -25.99 8.76 -4.60
C VAL A 159 -25.99 7.49 -5.45
N ALA A 160 -26.19 7.60 -6.76
CA ALA A 160 -26.20 6.47 -7.67
C ALA A 160 -24.84 5.77 -7.73
N PHE A 161 -23.75 6.54 -7.83
CA PHE A 161 -22.38 6.03 -7.83
C PHE A 161 -22.07 5.19 -6.59
N ALA A 162 -22.49 5.65 -5.40
CA ALA A 162 -22.26 4.96 -4.15
C ALA A 162 -23.29 3.84 -3.85
N GLY A 163 -24.28 3.61 -4.73
CA GLY A 163 -25.36 2.66 -4.54
C GLY A 163 -26.15 2.96 -3.26
N LEU A 164 -26.51 4.22 -3.08
CA LEU A 164 -27.25 4.72 -1.92
C LEU A 164 -28.71 5.06 -2.25
N GLU A 165 -29.20 4.64 -3.44
CA GLU A 165 -30.59 4.79 -3.84
C GLU A 165 -31.52 4.05 -2.87
N GLY A 166 -32.56 4.74 -2.43
CA GLY A 166 -33.48 4.26 -1.39
C GLY A 166 -33.05 4.54 0.03
N TYR A 167 -31.81 5.00 0.24
CA TYR A 167 -31.27 5.36 1.56
C TYR A 167 -31.15 6.88 1.75
N GLU A 168 -31.51 7.72 0.76
CA GLU A 168 -31.26 9.16 0.73
C GLU A 168 -31.82 9.91 1.95
N ARG A 169 -32.95 9.40 2.52
CA ARG A 169 -33.62 9.97 3.69
C ARG A 169 -33.18 9.36 5.03
N PHE A 170 -32.32 8.33 4.99
CA PHE A 170 -31.81 7.72 6.20
C PHE A 170 -30.71 8.60 6.80
N ARG A 171 -30.61 8.57 8.12
CA ARG A 171 -29.46 9.14 8.85
C ARG A 171 -28.34 8.11 8.96
N PRO A 172 -27.07 8.53 9.07
CA PRO A 172 -25.90 7.64 9.17
C PRO A 172 -26.05 6.52 10.20
N ARG A 173 -26.64 6.80 11.35
CA ARG A 173 -26.87 5.80 12.43
C ARG A 173 -27.75 4.61 12.03
N LYS A 174 -28.51 4.72 10.95
CA LYS A 174 -29.36 3.65 10.43
C LYS A 174 -28.74 2.86 9.29
N LEU A 175 -27.51 3.20 8.90
CA LEU A 175 -26.79 2.54 7.83
C LEU A 175 -25.93 1.38 8.37
N SER A 176 -25.74 0.35 7.58
CA SER A 176 -24.70 -0.64 7.82
C SER A 176 -23.30 0.00 7.69
N GLY A 177 -22.27 -0.64 8.22
CA GLY A 177 -20.89 -0.15 8.09
C GLY A 177 -20.48 0.08 6.64
N GLY A 178 -20.83 -0.85 5.73
CA GLY A 178 -20.55 -0.71 4.30
C GLY A 178 -21.31 0.45 3.64
N LEU A 179 -22.60 0.65 3.98
CA LEU A 179 -23.38 1.81 3.49
C LEU A 179 -22.83 3.12 4.03
N LEU A 180 -22.43 3.15 5.29
CA LEU A 180 -21.83 4.32 5.92
C LEU A 180 -20.49 4.68 5.26
N ARG A 181 -19.68 3.68 4.92
CA ARG A 181 -18.43 3.88 4.19
C ARG A 181 -18.66 4.42 2.79
N ARG A 182 -19.67 3.88 2.07
CA ARG A 182 -20.08 4.38 0.75
C ARG A 182 -20.60 5.82 0.81
N LEU A 183 -21.31 6.20 1.89
CA LEU A 183 -21.69 7.59 2.14
C LEU A 183 -20.45 8.51 2.31
N ASN A 184 -19.46 8.07 3.10
CA ASN A 184 -18.21 8.81 3.28
C ASN A 184 -17.50 9.05 1.94
N ILE A 185 -17.46 8.03 1.08
CA ILE A 185 -16.92 8.14 -0.27
C ILE A 185 -17.72 9.14 -1.10
N ALA A 186 -19.06 9.00 -1.16
CA ALA A 186 -19.93 9.91 -1.91
C ALA A 186 -19.71 11.37 -1.51
N CYS A 187 -19.57 11.66 -0.21
CA CYS A 187 -19.25 13.01 0.28
C CYS A 187 -17.92 13.55 -0.24
N GLY A 188 -16.88 12.70 -0.27
CA GLY A 188 -15.53 13.09 -0.72
C GLY A 188 -15.40 13.35 -2.21
N ILE A 189 -16.30 12.79 -3.04
CA ILE A 189 -16.19 12.83 -4.51
C ILE A 189 -17.33 13.56 -5.22
N ALA A 190 -18.37 14.00 -4.52
CA ALA A 190 -19.60 14.57 -5.11
C ALA A 190 -19.33 15.75 -6.05
N HIS A 191 -18.29 16.54 -5.82
CA HIS A 191 -17.90 17.66 -6.66
C HIS A 191 -17.08 17.29 -7.91
N LYS A 192 -16.89 15.97 -8.18
CA LYS A 192 -16.11 15.41 -9.31
C LYS A 192 -14.67 15.93 -9.37
N PRO A 193 -13.85 15.61 -8.36
CA PRO A 193 -12.47 16.05 -8.30
C PRO A 193 -11.59 15.41 -9.39
N GLU A 194 -10.53 16.12 -9.79
CA GLU A 194 -9.51 15.62 -10.71
C GLU A 194 -8.51 14.69 -10.05
N LEU A 195 -8.25 14.90 -8.75
CA LEU A 195 -7.36 14.09 -7.92
C LEU A 195 -8.09 13.66 -6.65
N VAL A 196 -8.10 12.37 -6.35
CA VAL A 196 -8.78 11.82 -5.16
C VAL A 196 -7.80 11.04 -4.29
N PHE A 197 -7.80 11.34 -3.00
CA PHE A 197 -7.07 10.57 -2.00
C PHE A 197 -8.03 9.68 -1.24
N PHE A 198 -7.83 8.37 -1.31
CA PHE A 198 -8.51 7.36 -0.52
C PHE A 198 -7.56 6.82 0.55
N ASP A 199 -7.84 7.11 1.80
CA ASP A 199 -7.04 6.60 2.92
C ASP A 199 -7.73 5.37 3.52
N GLU A 200 -7.23 4.18 3.16
CA GLU A 200 -7.74 2.86 3.58
C GLU A 200 -9.28 2.71 3.46
N PRO A 201 -9.87 2.90 2.27
CA PRO A 201 -11.32 3.03 2.13
C PRO A 201 -12.10 1.74 2.35
N THR A 202 -11.45 0.59 2.45
CA THR A 202 -12.06 -0.74 2.53
C THR A 202 -11.87 -1.41 3.89
N VAL A 203 -11.19 -0.76 4.83
CA VAL A 203 -10.98 -1.29 6.18
C VAL A 203 -12.32 -1.49 6.90
N ALA A 204 -12.49 -2.67 7.51
CA ALA A 204 -13.68 -3.08 8.26
C ALA A 204 -14.98 -3.08 7.43
N VAL A 205 -14.89 -3.32 6.13
CA VAL A 205 -16.02 -3.40 5.20
C VAL A 205 -16.20 -4.85 4.74
N ASP A 206 -17.45 -5.27 4.60
CA ASP A 206 -17.78 -6.60 4.09
C ASP A 206 -17.33 -6.80 2.62
N PRO A 207 -17.11 -8.05 2.15
CA PRO A 207 -16.58 -8.31 0.82
C PRO A 207 -17.41 -7.72 -0.32
N GLN A 208 -18.75 -7.68 -0.19
CA GLN A 208 -19.63 -7.12 -1.21
C GLN A 208 -19.46 -5.59 -1.32
N SER A 209 -19.44 -4.90 -0.18
CA SER A 209 -19.20 -3.46 -0.13
C SER A 209 -17.79 -3.11 -0.59
N ARG A 210 -16.78 -3.93 -0.24
CA ARG A 210 -15.40 -3.79 -0.73
C ARG A 210 -15.35 -3.81 -2.26
N ASN A 211 -15.91 -4.83 -2.89
CA ASN A 211 -15.94 -4.94 -4.34
C ASN A 211 -16.65 -3.76 -5.02
N ALA A 212 -17.76 -3.28 -4.44
CA ALA A 212 -18.47 -2.11 -4.94
C ALA A 212 -17.60 -0.84 -4.86
N ILE A 213 -16.84 -0.65 -3.77
CA ILE A 213 -15.90 0.47 -3.61
C ILE A 213 -14.79 0.41 -4.65
N LEU A 214 -14.14 -0.75 -4.83
CA LEU A 214 -13.05 -0.91 -5.80
C LEU A 214 -13.53 -0.67 -7.23
N GLU A 215 -14.71 -1.17 -7.61
CA GLU A 215 -15.29 -0.90 -8.93
C GLU A 215 -15.66 0.57 -9.10
N GLY A 216 -16.19 1.23 -8.07
CA GLY A 216 -16.42 2.67 -8.09
C GLY A 216 -15.14 3.47 -8.34
N ILE A 217 -14.02 3.10 -7.70
CA ILE A 217 -12.71 3.74 -7.92
C ILE A 217 -12.26 3.58 -9.38
N ARG A 218 -12.42 2.38 -9.97
CA ARG A 218 -12.12 2.16 -11.38
C ARG A 218 -12.98 3.02 -12.31
N GLN A 219 -14.27 3.15 -12.02
CA GLN A 219 -15.19 4.00 -12.80
C GLN A 219 -14.78 5.47 -12.75
N MET A 220 -14.41 6.00 -11.58
CA MET A 220 -13.89 7.35 -11.44
C MET A 220 -12.61 7.57 -12.25
N ASN A 221 -11.69 6.62 -12.19
CA ASN A 221 -10.46 6.70 -12.95
C ASN A 221 -10.73 6.68 -14.47
N ARG A 222 -11.60 5.79 -14.95
CA ARG A 222 -12.04 5.78 -16.37
C ARG A 222 -12.71 7.08 -16.79
N ALA A 223 -13.36 7.79 -15.86
CA ALA A 223 -13.94 9.10 -16.10
C ALA A 223 -12.91 10.25 -16.07
N GLY A 224 -11.63 9.96 -15.84
CA GLY A 224 -10.52 10.90 -15.93
C GLY A 224 -9.93 11.36 -14.60
N SER A 225 -10.44 10.90 -13.45
CA SER A 225 -9.84 11.23 -12.16
C SER A 225 -8.56 10.44 -11.94
N THR A 226 -7.55 11.09 -11.35
CA THR A 226 -6.36 10.44 -10.81
C THR A 226 -6.64 10.03 -9.37
N VAL A 227 -6.20 8.85 -8.97
CA VAL A 227 -6.49 8.29 -7.65
C VAL A 227 -5.20 7.99 -6.91
N VAL A 228 -5.11 8.41 -5.66
CA VAL A 228 -4.13 7.95 -4.68
C VAL A 228 -4.84 7.06 -3.69
N TYR A 229 -4.47 5.80 -3.66
CA TYR A 229 -5.12 4.76 -2.88
C TYR A 229 -4.16 4.19 -1.85
N THR A 230 -4.48 4.28 -0.55
CA THR A 230 -3.70 3.61 0.47
C THR A 230 -4.38 2.33 0.92
N SER A 231 -3.60 1.29 1.11
CA SER A 231 -4.03 0.02 1.70
C SER A 231 -2.86 -0.70 2.35
N HIS A 232 -3.17 -1.61 3.25
CA HIS A 232 -2.28 -2.66 3.70
C HIS A 232 -2.68 -4.03 3.11
N TYR A 233 -3.79 -4.10 2.35
CA TYR A 233 -4.23 -5.30 1.64
C TYR A 233 -3.62 -5.33 0.22
N MET A 234 -2.73 -6.28 -0.01
CA MET A 234 -1.99 -6.37 -1.27
C MET A 234 -2.87 -6.72 -2.46
N GLU A 235 -3.85 -7.61 -2.24
CA GLU A 235 -4.77 -8.03 -3.29
C GLU A 235 -5.57 -6.84 -3.86
N GLU A 236 -5.98 -5.89 -3.01
CA GLU A 236 -6.69 -4.69 -3.47
C GLU A 236 -5.82 -3.81 -4.37
N VAL A 237 -4.57 -3.62 -3.94
CA VAL A 237 -3.60 -2.80 -4.69
C VAL A 237 -3.24 -3.48 -6.02
N GLU A 238 -3.03 -4.81 -6.02
CA GLU A 238 -2.83 -5.59 -7.25
C GLU A 238 -4.01 -5.47 -8.21
N GLU A 239 -5.23 -5.42 -7.65
CA GLU A 239 -6.45 -5.42 -8.44
C GLU A 239 -6.73 -4.09 -9.14
N ILE A 240 -6.49 -2.95 -8.46
CA ILE A 240 -6.93 -1.65 -8.98
C ILE A 240 -5.80 -0.71 -9.37
N CYS A 241 -4.60 -0.85 -8.81
CA CYS A 241 -3.53 0.13 -9.02
C CYS A 241 -2.79 -0.12 -10.34
N THR A 242 -2.58 0.95 -11.10
CA THR A 242 -1.78 0.94 -12.32
C THR A 242 -0.28 0.92 -11.99
N ARG A 243 0.08 1.63 -10.93
CA ARG A 243 1.43 1.71 -10.35
C ARG A 243 1.33 1.88 -8.85
N LEU A 244 2.31 1.41 -8.13
CA LEU A 244 2.30 1.49 -6.67
C LEU A 244 3.70 1.74 -6.09
N MET A 245 3.70 2.18 -4.84
CA MET A 245 4.88 2.35 -4.02
C MET A 245 4.75 1.50 -2.76
N ILE A 246 5.78 0.72 -2.47
CA ILE A 246 5.92 0.02 -1.20
C ILE A 246 6.62 0.95 -0.22
N MET A 247 5.99 1.17 0.93
CA MET A 247 6.49 2.05 2.00
C MET A 247 6.74 1.27 3.28
N ASP A 248 7.86 1.55 3.93
CA ASP A 248 8.10 1.15 5.33
C ASP A 248 8.87 2.25 6.07
N ARG A 249 8.53 2.47 7.33
CA ARG A 249 9.20 3.43 8.24
C ARG A 249 9.45 4.81 7.63
N GLY A 250 8.44 5.32 6.92
CA GLY A 250 8.48 6.66 6.31
C GLY A 250 9.30 6.77 5.02
N ARG A 251 9.79 5.65 4.48
CA ARG A 251 10.58 5.60 3.25
C ARG A 251 9.87 4.88 2.13
N ALA A 252 10.08 5.32 0.91
CA ALA A 252 9.75 4.56 -0.28
C ALA A 252 10.81 3.48 -0.49
N LEU A 253 10.41 2.20 -0.45
CA LEU A 253 11.33 1.07 -0.65
C LEU A 253 11.42 0.69 -2.12
N ALA A 254 10.29 0.62 -2.81
CA ALA A 254 10.21 0.30 -4.23
C ALA A 254 9.00 1.02 -4.85
N THR A 255 9.08 1.35 -6.13
CA THR A 255 7.99 1.96 -6.90
C THR A 255 8.00 1.38 -8.30
N GLY A 256 6.83 0.99 -8.80
CA GLY A 256 6.67 0.43 -10.15
C GLY A 256 5.26 -0.08 -10.39
N THR A 257 5.04 -0.67 -11.54
CA THR A 257 3.86 -1.48 -11.84
C THR A 257 3.95 -2.82 -11.07
N ASN A 258 2.83 -3.53 -10.93
CA ASN A 258 2.82 -4.87 -10.33
C ASN A 258 3.85 -5.80 -10.97
N ALA A 259 3.94 -5.78 -12.31
CA ALA A 259 4.88 -6.62 -13.04
C ALA A 259 6.36 -6.24 -12.77
N GLU A 260 6.67 -4.94 -12.76
CA GLU A 260 8.03 -4.46 -12.47
C GLU A 260 8.45 -4.81 -11.05
N LEU A 261 7.57 -4.62 -10.05
CA LEU A 261 7.89 -4.93 -8.66
C LEU A 261 8.07 -6.43 -8.44
N LYS A 262 7.20 -7.26 -9.02
CA LYS A 262 7.36 -8.73 -8.98
C LYS A 262 8.62 -9.21 -9.70
N ALA A 263 9.09 -8.48 -10.71
CA ALA A 263 10.34 -8.79 -11.40
C ALA A 263 11.61 -8.32 -10.63
N MET A 264 11.47 -7.38 -9.66
CA MET A 264 12.60 -6.90 -8.86
C MET A 264 13.08 -7.94 -7.84
N VAL A 265 12.21 -8.85 -7.44
CA VAL A 265 12.51 -9.90 -6.49
C VAL A 265 12.72 -11.21 -7.21
N ASP A 266 13.63 -11.99 -6.65
CA ASP A 266 13.93 -13.31 -7.16
C ASP A 266 12.91 -14.37 -6.66
N ALA A 267 11.79 -13.90 -6.07
CA ALA A 267 10.67 -14.73 -5.69
C ALA A 267 10.04 -15.32 -6.96
N GLY A 268 10.27 -16.60 -7.18
CA GLY A 268 9.71 -17.32 -8.31
C GLY A 268 8.34 -17.90 -8.00
N GLU A 269 7.89 -18.78 -8.89
CA GLU A 269 6.64 -19.50 -8.75
C GLU A 269 6.63 -20.36 -7.48
N LYS A 270 5.54 -20.28 -6.71
CA LYS A 270 5.27 -21.18 -5.59
C LYS A 270 4.40 -22.34 -6.09
N ILE A 271 4.85 -23.56 -5.83
CA ILE A 271 4.11 -24.76 -6.20
C ILE A 271 3.81 -25.52 -4.92
N GLN A 272 2.53 -25.86 -4.71
CA GLN A 272 2.08 -26.74 -3.63
C GLN A 272 1.40 -27.96 -4.23
N VAL A 273 1.73 -29.14 -3.70
CA VAL A 273 1.15 -30.40 -4.14
C VAL A 273 0.75 -31.22 -2.91
N ASP A 274 -0.49 -31.67 -2.87
CA ASP A 274 -0.93 -32.62 -1.86
C ASP A 274 -0.38 -34.02 -2.23
N VAL A 275 0.54 -34.51 -1.42
CA VAL A 275 1.17 -35.83 -1.61
C VAL A 275 1.11 -36.60 -0.28
N PRO A 276 0.21 -37.54 -0.09
CA PRO A 276 0.03 -38.25 1.19
C PRO A 276 1.29 -38.97 1.68
N GLU A 277 2.04 -39.56 0.77
CA GLU A 277 3.32 -40.23 1.04
C GLU A 277 4.36 -39.78 0.03
N PHE A 278 5.48 -39.27 0.53
CA PHE A 278 6.53 -38.70 -0.32
C PHE A 278 7.89 -39.26 0.06
N PRO A 279 8.59 -39.97 -0.88
CA PRO A 279 9.91 -40.52 -0.61
C PRO A 279 10.98 -39.44 -0.48
N ASP A 280 11.88 -39.58 0.51
CA ASP A 280 13.00 -38.65 0.70
C ASP A 280 13.88 -38.52 -0.56
N ALA A 281 14.08 -39.60 -1.30
CA ALA A 281 14.81 -39.58 -2.55
C ALA A 281 14.17 -38.69 -3.63
N ALA A 282 12.84 -38.60 -3.66
CA ALA A 282 12.12 -37.70 -4.57
C ALA A 282 12.31 -36.24 -4.13
N LEU A 283 12.32 -35.95 -2.81
CA LEU A 283 12.60 -34.61 -2.29
C LEU A 283 13.99 -34.12 -2.66
N GLU A 284 15.00 -34.98 -2.52
CA GLU A 284 16.37 -34.68 -2.95
C GLU A 284 16.47 -34.46 -4.46
N ARG A 285 15.73 -35.23 -5.27
CA ARG A 285 15.68 -35.02 -6.71
C ARG A 285 15.05 -33.70 -7.10
N LEU A 286 13.98 -33.26 -6.39
CA LEU A 286 13.39 -31.94 -6.59
C LEU A 286 14.34 -30.82 -6.21
N ARG A 287 15.06 -30.95 -5.09
CA ARG A 287 16.09 -29.99 -4.66
C ARG A 287 17.25 -29.86 -5.65
N ALA A 288 17.52 -30.90 -6.41
CA ALA A 288 18.57 -30.93 -7.41
C ALA A 288 18.15 -30.29 -8.75
N LEU A 289 16.90 -29.93 -8.95
CA LEU A 289 16.45 -29.21 -10.14
C LEU A 289 16.99 -27.78 -10.13
N PRO A 290 17.56 -27.29 -11.24
CA PRO A 290 18.30 -26.01 -11.28
C PRO A 290 17.41 -24.79 -10.98
N HIS A 291 16.10 -24.89 -11.19
CA HIS A 291 15.12 -23.85 -10.94
C HIS A 291 14.44 -23.96 -9.59
N VAL A 292 14.62 -25.06 -8.84
CA VAL A 292 14.06 -25.22 -7.49
C VAL A 292 15.03 -24.64 -6.47
N ARG A 293 14.60 -23.62 -5.75
CA ARG A 293 15.36 -22.95 -4.69
C ARG A 293 15.13 -23.57 -3.33
N ARG A 294 13.91 -24.00 -3.10
CA ARG A 294 13.48 -24.61 -1.85
C ARG A 294 12.45 -25.66 -2.13
N ALA A 295 12.59 -26.81 -1.50
CA ALA A 295 11.58 -27.85 -1.48
C ALA A 295 11.44 -28.36 -0.05
N LEU A 296 10.21 -28.36 0.47
CA LEU A 296 9.83 -28.84 1.79
C LEU A 296 8.67 -29.79 1.65
N TYR A 297 8.69 -30.85 2.46
CA TYR A 297 7.56 -31.76 2.63
C TYR A 297 7.15 -31.79 4.09
N ARG A 298 5.89 -31.47 4.38
CA ARG A 298 5.32 -31.50 5.73
C ARG A 298 3.84 -31.88 5.66
N ASP A 299 3.40 -32.75 6.55
CA ASP A 299 1.99 -33.05 6.77
C ASP A 299 1.22 -33.42 5.49
N GLY A 300 1.86 -34.15 4.57
CA GLY A 300 1.23 -34.55 3.30
C GLY A 300 1.21 -33.46 2.21
N VAL A 301 1.90 -32.33 2.44
CA VAL A 301 2.01 -31.24 1.46
C VAL A 301 3.46 -31.03 1.06
N LEU A 302 3.70 -31.05 -0.23
CA LEU A 302 4.97 -30.67 -0.84
C LEU A 302 4.90 -29.20 -1.25
N GLU A 303 5.79 -28.38 -0.70
CA GLU A 303 5.92 -26.95 -1.01
C GLU A 303 7.23 -26.69 -1.73
N LEU A 304 7.17 -26.01 -2.88
CA LEU A 304 8.34 -25.61 -3.65
C LEU A 304 8.32 -24.11 -3.91
N ALA A 305 9.51 -23.50 -3.84
CA ALA A 305 9.77 -22.17 -4.37
C ALA A 305 10.74 -22.33 -5.56
N CYS A 306 10.28 -21.93 -6.73
CA CYS A 306 11.01 -22.08 -7.98
C CYS A 306 11.49 -20.70 -8.48
N ALA A 307 12.58 -20.64 -9.22
CA ALA A 307 12.96 -19.45 -9.96
C ALA A 307 11.92 -19.15 -11.05
N ASN A 308 11.85 -17.90 -11.52
CA ASN A 308 11.00 -17.54 -12.65
C ASN A 308 11.33 -18.41 -13.86
N GLY A 309 10.37 -19.18 -14.37
CA GLY A 309 10.56 -20.11 -15.48
C GLY A 309 9.25 -20.60 -16.09
N THR A 310 9.33 -21.19 -17.27
CA THR A 310 8.14 -21.59 -18.05
C THR A 310 7.71 -23.04 -17.84
N HIS A 311 8.48 -23.86 -17.11
CA HIS A 311 8.25 -25.30 -17.01
C HIS A 311 8.33 -25.86 -15.57
N ASN A 312 8.36 -25.00 -14.56
CA ASN A 312 8.57 -25.41 -13.16
C ASN A 312 7.58 -26.52 -12.73
N LEU A 313 6.29 -26.30 -12.96
CA LEU A 313 5.26 -27.27 -12.58
C LEU A 313 5.43 -28.59 -13.36
N GLY A 314 5.75 -28.51 -14.65
CA GLY A 314 5.96 -29.71 -15.49
C GLY A 314 7.09 -30.58 -14.97
N ASP A 315 8.23 -29.98 -14.61
CA ASP A 315 9.38 -30.70 -14.08
C ASP A 315 9.12 -31.30 -12.69
N VAL A 316 8.37 -30.58 -11.84
CA VAL A 316 7.93 -31.12 -10.53
C VAL A 316 7.05 -32.33 -10.70
N LEU A 317 6.02 -32.25 -11.57
CA LEU A 317 5.12 -33.37 -11.85
C LEU A 317 5.85 -34.56 -12.47
N ALA A 318 6.83 -34.33 -13.35
CA ALA A 318 7.66 -35.40 -13.93
C ALA A 318 8.46 -36.14 -12.85
N VAL A 319 9.02 -35.46 -11.85
CA VAL A 319 9.67 -36.13 -10.72
C VAL A 319 8.68 -36.92 -9.89
N LEU A 320 7.50 -36.38 -9.56
CA LEU A 320 6.47 -37.09 -8.81
C LEU A 320 6.06 -38.41 -9.52
N GLN A 321 5.83 -38.32 -10.83
CA GLN A 321 5.50 -39.48 -11.64
C GLN A 321 6.64 -40.50 -11.70
N ALA A 322 7.87 -40.08 -11.85
CA ALA A 322 9.03 -40.98 -11.91
C ALA A 322 9.24 -41.79 -10.63
N PHE A 323 8.84 -41.23 -9.49
CA PHE A 323 8.88 -41.92 -8.19
C PHE A 323 7.58 -42.64 -7.83
N GLY A 324 6.58 -42.64 -8.73
CA GLY A 324 5.28 -43.25 -8.49
C GLY A 324 4.48 -42.66 -7.34
N ALA A 325 4.78 -41.43 -6.97
CA ALA A 325 4.09 -40.73 -5.90
C ALA A 325 2.66 -40.38 -6.32
N ALA A 326 1.67 -40.85 -5.54
CA ALA A 326 0.29 -40.41 -5.71
C ALA A 326 0.13 -38.99 -5.21
N PHE A 327 -0.46 -38.09 -6.00
CA PHE A 327 -0.70 -36.73 -5.62
C PHE A 327 -2.15 -36.32 -5.88
N GLY A 328 -2.62 -35.36 -5.07
CA GLY A 328 -3.97 -34.82 -5.11
C GLY A 328 -4.02 -33.48 -5.82
N ARG A 329 -4.40 -32.43 -5.07
CA ARG A 329 -4.47 -31.07 -5.60
C ARG A 329 -3.09 -30.50 -5.85
N VAL A 330 -3.02 -29.67 -6.89
CA VAL A 330 -1.82 -28.95 -7.28
C VAL A 330 -2.17 -27.47 -7.41
N TRP A 331 -1.39 -26.63 -6.75
CA TRP A 331 -1.44 -25.18 -6.90
C TRP A 331 -0.12 -24.68 -7.40
N ALA A 332 -0.16 -23.79 -8.37
CA ALA A 332 1.01 -23.07 -8.86
C ALA A 332 0.64 -21.60 -8.95
N GLU A 333 1.33 -20.77 -8.18
CA GLU A 333 1.04 -19.35 -8.07
C GLU A 333 2.28 -18.52 -8.44
N PRO A 334 2.11 -17.50 -9.29
CA PRO A 334 3.19 -16.54 -9.53
C PRO A 334 3.47 -15.76 -8.24
N PRO A 335 4.64 -15.08 -8.16
CA PRO A 335 4.97 -14.25 -7.00
C PRO A 335 3.92 -13.16 -6.78
N THR A 336 3.59 -12.94 -5.53
CA THR A 336 2.65 -11.92 -5.07
C THR A 336 3.40 -10.66 -4.62
N LEU A 337 2.68 -9.54 -4.44
CA LEU A 337 3.29 -8.35 -3.80
C LEU A 337 3.71 -8.62 -2.35
N ASN A 338 3.11 -9.60 -1.68
CA ASN A 338 3.54 -10.02 -0.34
C ASN A 338 4.95 -10.62 -0.37
N ASP A 339 5.26 -11.40 -1.39
CA ASP A 339 6.61 -11.95 -1.58
C ASP A 339 7.62 -10.84 -1.84
N VAL A 340 7.23 -9.84 -2.65
CA VAL A 340 8.06 -8.64 -2.88
C VAL A 340 8.31 -7.88 -1.57
N PHE A 341 7.26 -7.64 -0.79
CA PHE A 341 7.40 -6.94 0.47
C PHE A 341 8.29 -7.70 1.46
N LEU A 342 8.08 -9.00 1.60
CA LEU A 342 8.86 -9.87 2.48
C LEU A 342 10.34 -9.89 2.09
N GLU A 343 10.65 -9.99 0.80
CA GLU A 343 12.03 -10.01 0.32
C GLU A 343 12.76 -8.68 0.55
N ILE A 344 12.05 -7.54 0.34
CA ILE A 344 12.63 -6.20 0.51
C ILE A 344 12.80 -5.83 1.99
N THR A 345 11.85 -6.21 2.86
CA THR A 345 11.82 -5.79 4.27
C THR A 345 12.36 -6.85 5.23
N GLY A 346 12.43 -8.11 4.81
CA GLY A 346 12.76 -9.26 5.66
C GLY A 346 11.66 -9.61 6.68
N THR A 347 10.48 -8.99 6.60
CA THR A 347 9.35 -9.20 7.51
C THR A 347 8.05 -9.27 6.74
N GLU A 348 7.14 -10.17 7.14
CA GLU A 348 5.78 -10.19 6.59
C GLU A 348 5.02 -8.92 6.97
N LEU A 349 4.10 -8.48 6.09
CA LEU A 349 3.12 -7.46 6.44
C LEU A 349 2.29 -7.98 7.61
N ARG A 350 2.40 -7.30 8.75
CA ARG A 350 1.57 -7.60 9.92
C ARG A 350 0.34 -6.72 9.88
N ASP A 351 -0.81 -7.36 10.00
CA ASP A 351 -2.12 -6.71 10.16
C ASP A 351 -2.18 -5.83 11.41
#